data_7dd291d9b9b29e8d3aaaabb4fbc0ee5d
#
_entry.id   7dd291d9b9b29e8d3aaaabb4fbc0ee5d
#
_cell.length_a   1.000
_cell.length_b   1.000
_cell.length_c   1.000
_cell.angle_alpha   90.00
_cell.angle_beta   90.00
_cell.angle_gamma   90.00
#
_symmetry.space_group_name_H-M   'P 1'
#
loop_
_entity.id
_entity.type
_entity.pdbx_description
1 polymer ?
#
loop_
_entity_poly.entity_id
_entity_poly.type
_entity_poly.pdbx_seq_one_letter_code
_entity_poly.pdbx_strand_id
1 'polypeptide(L)'
;MKNYILLLLVAVCFSCKNENTSIDTSSVEGHKTKLTANDIVNKSIEVSGGEKFKQSSLKFEFRDVYYQALRKNHEFLLVRILVKDNDSIFDMLSNVGFERYDNKDFVKLEDSIAKTYEASVNSVHYFSVLPYGLNDEAVNKTLLADEQIKGKDYYKVKVTFNENGGGEDFEDVFVYWFDKQSFKLDYLAYSYNEASGIGMRFREAYNERYVNGLRFVDYNNYKTKSTGFVLENLGKEFENNQLELLSKIELEHVEVQLINN
;
A
#
# COMPACT_ATOMS: atom_id res chain seq x y z
N MET A 1 -88.84 -23.84 -47.05
CA MET A 1 -88.70 -24.92 -46.07
C MET A 1 -87.19 -25.01 -45.77
N LYS A 2 -86.84 -24.61 -44.59
CA LYS A 2 -85.41 -24.41 -44.20
C LYS A 2 -84.94 -25.65 -43.46
N ASN A 3 -83.92 -26.29 -43.97
CA ASN A 3 -83.21 -27.38 -43.29
C ASN A 3 -82.14 -26.82 -42.37
N TYR A 4 -82.24 -27.12 -41.08
CA TYR A 4 -81.20 -26.84 -40.12
C TYR A 4 -80.36 -28.12 -39.93
N ILE A 5 -79.09 -28.05 -40.33
CA ILE A 5 -78.08 -29.08 -40.05
C ILE A 5 -77.46 -28.77 -38.66
N LEU A 6 -77.68 -29.68 -37.70
CA LEU A 6 -77.16 -29.64 -36.40
C LEU A 6 -75.73 -30.21 -36.41
N LEU A 7 -74.69 -29.39 -36.21
CA LEU A 7 -73.35 -29.85 -36.16
C LEU A 7 -72.99 -30.19 -34.70
N LEU A 8 -72.77 -31.47 -34.46
CA LEU A 8 -72.34 -31.97 -33.13
C LEU A 8 -70.89 -31.79 -32.97
N LEU A 9 -70.44 -30.88 -32.02
CA LEU A 9 -69.04 -30.63 -31.71
C LEU A 9 -68.62 -31.59 -30.60
N VAL A 10 -67.80 -32.59 -30.94
CA VAL A 10 -67.21 -33.50 -29.95
C VAL A 10 -65.95 -32.81 -29.34
N ALA A 11 -66.06 -32.42 -28.11
CA ALA A 11 -64.93 -31.90 -27.35
C ALA A 11 -64.09 -33.07 -26.80
N VAL A 12 -62.88 -33.23 -27.34
CA VAL A 12 -61.90 -34.19 -26.83
C VAL A 12 -61.09 -33.49 -25.76
N CYS A 13 -61.32 -33.82 -24.49
CA CYS A 13 -60.47 -33.34 -23.36
C CYS A 13 -59.16 -34.10 -23.36
N PHE A 14 -58.10 -33.48 -23.81
CA PHE A 14 -56.73 -33.94 -23.50
C PHE A 14 -56.36 -33.50 -22.07
N SER A 15 -56.35 -34.46 -21.17
CA SER A 15 -55.80 -34.31 -19.84
C SER A 15 -54.26 -34.25 -19.94
N CYS A 16 -53.66 -33.07 -19.94
CA CYS A 16 -52.24 -32.94 -19.71
C CYS A 16 -51.96 -33.11 -18.23
N LYS A 17 -51.26 -34.16 -17.90
CA LYS A 17 -50.70 -34.40 -16.60
C LYS A 17 -49.53 -33.38 -16.40
N ASN A 18 -49.77 -32.37 -15.57
CA ASN A 18 -48.72 -31.46 -15.15
C ASN A 18 -47.81 -32.22 -14.18
N GLU A 19 -46.65 -32.64 -14.65
CA GLU A 19 -45.53 -32.93 -13.76
C GLU A 19 -45.01 -31.59 -13.24
N ASN A 20 -45.28 -31.32 -11.97
CA ASN A 20 -44.64 -30.24 -11.24
C ASN A 20 -43.13 -30.57 -11.11
N THR A 21 -42.36 -30.14 -12.10
CA THR A 21 -40.92 -29.98 -11.90
C THR A 21 -40.77 -28.76 -10.98
N SER A 22 -40.60 -28.99 -9.69
CA SER A 22 -40.09 -28.00 -8.76
C SER A 22 -38.74 -27.60 -9.30
N ILE A 23 -38.67 -26.42 -9.96
CA ILE A 23 -37.42 -25.73 -10.17
C ILE A 23 -36.95 -25.34 -8.79
N ASP A 24 -36.03 -26.14 -8.28
CA ASP A 24 -35.24 -25.83 -7.11
C ASP A 24 -34.40 -24.59 -7.48
N THR A 25 -34.94 -23.40 -7.18
CA THR A 25 -34.21 -22.17 -7.16
C THR A 25 -33.24 -22.25 -5.96
N SER A 26 -32.29 -23.20 -6.04
CA SER A 26 -31.11 -23.10 -5.25
C SER A 26 -30.46 -21.76 -5.63
N SER A 27 -30.65 -20.81 -4.73
CA SER A 27 -29.96 -19.54 -4.69
C SER A 27 -28.50 -19.76 -5.13
N VAL A 28 -28.16 -19.23 -6.30
CA VAL A 28 -26.78 -18.96 -6.63
C VAL A 28 -26.35 -17.89 -5.66
N GLU A 29 -26.04 -18.27 -4.42
CA GLU A 29 -25.18 -17.48 -3.58
C GLU A 29 -23.88 -17.35 -4.35
N GLY A 30 -23.73 -16.20 -5.01
CA GLY A 30 -22.47 -15.84 -5.61
C GLY A 30 -21.41 -15.98 -4.54
N HIS A 31 -20.60 -17.01 -4.63
CA HIS A 31 -19.40 -17.16 -3.83
C HIS A 31 -18.59 -15.88 -4.08
N LYS A 32 -18.76 -14.86 -3.21
CA LYS A 32 -17.83 -13.73 -3.15
C LYS A 32 -16.48 -14.34 -2.81
N THR A 33 -15.67 -14.57 -3.82
CA THR A 33 -14.30 -15.07 -3.62
C THR A 33 -13.64 -14.18 -2.59
N LYS A 34 -13.22 -14.75 -1.47
CA LYS A 34 -12.55 -13.99 -0.41
C LYS A 34 -11.26 -13.43 -0.99
N LEU A 35 -11.08 -12.12 -0.87
CA LEU A 35 -9.87 -11.45 -1.36
C LEU A 35 -8.64 -12.00 -0.65
N THR A 36 -7.57 -12.21 -1.40
CA THR A 36 -6.24 -12.53 -0.87
C THR A 36 -5.50 -11.25 -0.47
N ALA A 37 -4.38 -11.39 0.27
CA ALA A 37 -3.51 -10.26 0.59
C ALA A 37 -3.00 -9.57 -0.70
N ASN A 38 -2.69 -10.34 -1.73
CA ASN A 38 -2.26 -9.80 -3.03
C ASN A 38 -3.37 -9.01 -3.72
N ASP A 39 -4.61 -9.49 -3.70
CA ASP A 39 -5.74 -8.77 -4.31
C ASP A 39 -5.97 -7.41 -3.63
N ILE A 40 -5.87 -7.37 -2.31
CA ILE A 40 -6.05 -6.14 -1.52
C ILE A 40 -4.94 -5.14 -1.83
N VAL A 41 -3.67 -5.59 -1.81
CA VAL A 41 -2.52 -4.75 -2.12
C VAL A 41 -2.57 -4.25 -3.56
N ASN A 42 -2.92 -5.10 -4.53
CA ASN A 42 -3.05 -4.69 -5.94
C ASN A 42 -4.10 -3.57 -6.11
N LYS A 43 -5.27 -3.72 -5.50
CA LYS A 43 -6.31 -2.68 -5.52
C LYS A 43 -5.84 -1.41 -4.85
N SER A 44 -5.10 -1.51 -3.75
CA SER A 44 -4.55 -0.34 -3.07
C SER A 44 -3.53 0.40 -3.92
N ILE A 45 -2.64 -0.32 -4.61
CA ILE A 45 -1.69 0.26 -5.56
C ILE A 45 -2.45 0.95 -6.71
N GLU A 46 -3.48 0.30 -7.26
CA GLU A 46 -4.29 0.85 -8.35
C GLU A 46 -4.94 2.19 -7.96
N VAL A 47 -5.65 2.25 -6.82
CA VAL A 47 -6.31 3.49 -6.37
C VAL A 47 -5.31 4.59 -5.96
N SER A 48 -4.06 4.23 -5.71
CA SER A 48 -3.00 5.17 -5.34
C SER A 48 -2.22 5.73 -6.54
N GLY A 49 -2.50 5.24 -7.76
CA GLY A 49 -1.86 5.73 -8.99
C GLY A 49 -1.35 4.63 -9.93
N GLY A 50 -1.21 3.40 -9.43
CA GLY A 50 -0.90 2.22 -10.22
C GLY A 50 0.41 2.34 -11.02
N GLU A 51 0.33 1.99 -12.29
CA GLU A 51 1.47 1.98 -13.22
C GLU A 51 2.13 3.35 -13.44
N LYS A 52 1.45 4.45 -13.09
CA LYS A 52 2.04 5.80 -13.22
C LYS A 52 3.32 5.97 -12.40
N PHE A 53 3.43 5.27 -11.27
CA PHE A 53 4.65 5.31 -10.46
C PHE A 53 5.88 4.80 -11.23
N LYS A 54 5.71 3.81 -12.11
CA LYS A 54 6.79 3.19 -12.89
C LYS A 54 7.36 4.11 -13.99
N GLN A 55 6.62 5.16 -14.35
CA GLN A 55 6.98 6.11 -15.40
C GLN A 55 6.79 7.53 -14.85
N SER A 56 7.57 7.89 -13.84
CA SER A 56 7.41 9.17 -13.15
C SER A 56 8.73 9.75 -12.64
N SER A 57 8.77 11.08 -12.60
CA SER A 57 9.74 11.85 -11.82
C SER A 57 9.00 12.53 -10.67
N LEU A 58 9.49 12.32 -9.46
CA LEU A 58 8.95 12.88 -8.21
C LEU A 58 9.97 13.83 -7.61
N LYS A 59 9.48 14.92 -7.00
CA LYS A 59 10.27 15.80 -6.14
C LYS A 59 9.43 16.13 -4.91
N PHE A 60 10.06 16.22 -3.78
CA PHE A 60 9.42 16.68 -2.54
C PHE A 60 10.48 17.12 -1.53
N GLU A 61 10.03 17.82 -0.52
CA GLU A 61 10.83 18.16 0.64
C GLU A 61 10.32 17.42 1.88
N PHE A 62 11.25 17.01 2.74
CA PHE A 62 10.95 16.42 4.03
C PHE A 62 12.01 16.86 5.04
N ARG A 63 11.60 17.60 6.10
CA ARG A 63 12.50 18.12 7.14
C ARG A 63 13.66 18.91 6.57
N ASP A 64 13.39 19.90 5.74
CA ASP A 64 14.37 20.77 5.09
C ASP A 64 15.40 20.04 4.21
N VAL A 65 15.09 18.82 3.78
CA VAL A 65 15.90 18.01 2.87
C VAL A 65 15.14 17.76 1.59
N TYR A 66 15.79 17.94 0.44
CA TYR A 66 15.21 17.70 -0.86
C TYR A 66 15.36 16.26 -1.30
N TYR A 67 14.29 15.69 -1.85
CA TYR A 67 14.25 14.33 -2.38
C TYR A 67 13.79 14.34 -3.82
N GLN A 68 14.43 13.52 -4.65
CA GLN A 68 14.03 13.31 -6.04
C GLN A 68 14.02 11.81 -6.34
N ALA A 69 13.03 11.36 -7.11
CA ALA A 69 12.97 10.00 -7.61
C ALA A 69 12.67 10.03 -9.11
N LEU A 70 13.42 9.27 -9.87
CA LEU A 70 13.14 8.98 -11.27
C LEU A 70 12.88 7.48 -11.39
N ARG A 71 11.78 7.10 -12.02
CA ARG A 71 11.47 5.70 -12.35
C ARG A 71 11.07 5.63 -13.83
N LYS A 72 11.80 4.82 -14.58
CA LYS A 72 11.55 4.63 -16.02
C LYS A 72 12.11 3.28 -16.47
N ASN A 73 11.33 2.52 -17.24
CA ASN A 73 11.78 1.28 -17.88
C ASN A 73 12.44 0.27 -16.92
N HIS A 74 11.86 0.07 -15.73
CA HIS A 74 12.38 -0.79 -14.64
C HIS A 74 13.68 -0.30 -13.99
N GLU A 75 14.16 0.87 -14.38
CA GLU A 75 15.25 1.55 -13.70
C GLU A 75 14.71 2.58 -12.70
N PHE A 76 15.46 2.78 -11.64
CA PHE A 76 15.18 3.84 -10.68
C PHE A 76 16.44 4.61 -10.29
N LEU A 77 16.23 5.86 -9.92
CA LEU A 77 17.22 6.71 -9.27
C LEU A 77 16.51 7.44 -8.13
N LEU A 78 16.92 7.19 -6.91
CA LEU A 78 16.43 7.86 -5.69
C LEU A 78 17.53 8.76 -5.17
N VAL A 79 17.23 10.03 -4.95
CA VAL A 79 18.20 11.05 -4.56
C VAL A 79 17.76 11.74 -3.29
N ARG A 80 18.67 11.93 -2.36
CA ARG A 80 18.57 12.86 -1.24
C ARG A 80 19.59 13.95 -1.43
N ILE A 81 19.18 15.21 -1.29
CA ILE A 81 20.02 16.38 -1.49
C ILE A 81 20.03 17.18 -0.17
N LEU A 82 21.19 17.26 0.46
CA LEU A 82 21.44 18.07 1.63
C LEU A 82 22.16 19.35 1.18
N VAL A 83 21.54 20.50 1.42
CA VAL A 83 22.14 21.81 1.10
C VAL A 83 22.57 22.47 2.39
N LYS A 84 23.82 22.88 2.46
CA LYS A 84 24.38 23.63 3.59
C LYS A 84 25.27 24.74 3.06
N ASP A 85 24.89 25.98 3.33
CA ASP A 85 25.57 27.18 2.81
C ASP A 85 25.66 27.15 1.26
N ASN A 86 26.87 27.01 0.72
CA ASN A 86 27.11 26.92 -0.72
C ASN A 86 27.43 25.49 -1.20
N ASP A 87 27.40 24.50 -0.29
CA ASP A 87 27.72 23.12 -0.58
C ASP A 87 26.47 22.25 -0.65
N SER A 88 26.52 21.24 -1.51
CA SER A 88 25.41 20.28 -1.68
C SER A 88 25.93 18.86 -1.67
N ILE A 89 25.38 18.03 -0.78
CA ILE A 89 25.67 16.61 -0.75
C ILE A 89 24.52 15.87 -1.45
N PHE A 90 24.87 15.05 -2.42
CA PHE A 90 23.92 14.18 -3.14
C PHE A 90 24.16 12.73 -2.74
N ASP A 91 23.17 12.10 -2.13
CA ASP A 91 23.10 10.67 -1.92
C ASP A 91 22.19 10.07 -2.97
N MET A 92 22.72 9.17 -3.79
CA MET A 92 22.06 8.61 -4.95
C MET A 92 22.00 7.10 -4.83
N LEU A 93 20.80 6.52 -4.86
CA LEU A 93 20.56 5.09 -4.87
C LEU A 93 19.89 4.70 -6.19
N SER A 94 20.46 3.71 -6.86
CA SER A 94 19.98 3.22 -8.15
C SER A 94 20.06 1.70 -8.26
N ASN A 95 19.69 1.14 -9.41
CA ASN A 95 19.85 -0.29 -9.70
C ASN A 95 21.30 -0.80 -9.64
N VAL A 96 22.30 0.09 -9.72
CA VAL A 96 23.73 -0.28 -9.65
C VAL A 96 24.35 -0.04 -8.26
N GLY A 97 23.59 0.50 -7.32
CA GLY A 97 24.01 0.71 -5.94
C GLY A 97 23.95 2.16 -5.48
N PHE A 98 24.61 2.43 -4.35
CA PHE A 98 24.65 3.72 -3.70
C PHE A 98 25.91 4.49 -4.04
N GLU A 99 25.78 5.78 -4.31
CA GLU A 99 26.87 6.73 -4.55
C GLU A 99 26.62 8.04 -3.76
N ARG A 100 27.71 8.66 -3.27
CA ARG A 100 27.67 10.00 -2.68
C ARG A 100 28.57 10.97 -3.45
N TYR A 101 28.05 12.17 -3.63
CA TYR A 101 28.80 13.29 -4.18
C TYR A 101 28.76 14.49 -3.23
N ASP A 102 29.90 15.15 -3.04
CA ASP A 102 29.99 16.46 -2.43
C ASP A 102 30.18 17.49 -3.56
N ASN A 103 29.15 18.31 -3.75
CA ASN A 103 29.00 19.14 -4.97
C ASN A 103 29.05 18.29 -6.25
N LYS A 104 30.21 18.18 -6.87
CA LYS A 104 30.42 17.39 -8.10
C LYS A 104 31.45 16.28 -7.91
N ASP A 105 32.07 16.21 -6.75
CA ASP A 105 33.16 15.29 -6.48
C ASP A 105 32.63 14.02 -5.83
N PHE A 106 32.99 12.88 -6.42
CA PHE A 106 32.62 11.56 -5.87
C PHE A 106 33.31 11.35 -4.53
N VAL A 107 32.54 10.93 -3.52
CA VAL A 107 33.03 10.65 -2.17
C VAL A 107 33.07 9.15 -1.95
N LYS A 108 34.29 8.60 -1.87
CA LYS A 108 34.44 7.19 -1.50
C LYS A 108 34.15 7.03 -0.01
N LEU A 109 33.17 6.19 0.31
CA LEU A 109 32.79 5.83 1.69
C LEU A 109 33.25 4.42 2.02
N GLU A 110 33.41 4.14 3.31
CA GLU A 110 33.49 2.78 3.84
C GLU A 110 32.14 2.07 3.66
N ASP A 111 32.14 0.78 3.35
CA ASP A 111 30.94 0.03 3.01
C ASP A 111 29.83 0.12 4.06
N SER A 112 30.18 0.05 5.35
CA SER A 112 29.20 0.15 6.44
C SER A 112 28.52 1.52 6.51
N ILE A 113 29.27 2.59 6.19
CA ILE A 113 28.74 3.96 6.17
C ILE A 113 27.86 4.14 4.93
N ALA A 114 28.30 3.64 3.78
CA ALA A 114 27.52 3.68 2.54
C ALA A 114 26.16 3.01 2.73
N LYS A 115 26.09 1.82 3.32
CA LYS A 115 24.86 1.09 3.64
C LYS A 115 23.92 1.87 4.56
N THR A 116 24.46 2.55 5.59
CA THR A 116 23.64 3.40 6.47
C THR A 116 22.97 4.55 5.71
N TYR A 117 23.70 5.19 4.80
CA TYR A 117 23.12 6.26 3.98
C TYR A 117 22.15 5.72 2.92
N GLU A 118 22.46 4.59 2.31
CA GLU A 118 21.57 3.87 1.40
C GLU A 118 20.22 3.58 2.06
N ALA A 119 20.22 2.94 3.23
CA ALA A 119 19.01 2.64 4.00
C ALA A 119 18.23 3.92 4.32
N SER A 120 18.93 4.99 4.71
CA SER A 120 18.29 6.28 4.99
C SER A 120 17.63 6.92 3.76
N VAL A 121 18.23 6.86 2.59
CA VAL A 121 17.64 7.33 1.33
C VAL A 121 16.43 6.46 0.98
N ASN A 122 16.61 5.13 0.99
CA ASN A 122 15.57 4.18 0.64
C ASN A 122 14.33 4.35 1.51
N SER A 123 14.49 4.46 2.83
CA SER A 123 13.36 4.52 3.76
C SER A 123 12.43 5.72 3.50
N VAL A 124 12.96 6.91 3.24
CA VAL A 124 12.13 8.10 2.97
C VAL A 124 11.37 7.94 1.66
N HIS A 125 12.05 7.46 0.61
CA HIS A 125 11.41 7.20 -0.67
C HIS A 125 10.37 6.07 -0.59
N TYR A 126 10.63 5.00 0.15
CA TYR A 126 9.70 3.90 0.36
C TYR A 126 8.41 4.38 1.01
N PHE A 127 8.51 5.08 2.14
CA PHE A 127 7.33 5.56 2.87
C PHE A 127 6.55 6.63 2.10
N SER A 128 7.22 7.45 1.27
CA SER A 128 6.58 8.54 0.52
C SER A 128 5.62 8.06 -0.57
N VAL A 129 5.79 6.84 -1.07
CA VAL A 129 5.04 6.30 -2.22
C VAL A 129 4.19 5.07 -1.89
N LEU A 130 4.05 4.70 -0.60
CA LEU A 130 3.20 3.58 -0.21
C LEU A 130 1.76 3.74 -0.75
N PRO A 131 1.15 2.65 -1.23
CA PRO A 131 1.56 1.24 -1.18
C PRO A 131 2.39 0.77 -2.38
N TYR A 132 2.86 1.67 -3.26
CA TYR A 132 3.76 1.29 -4.35
C TYR A 132 5.02 0.61 -3.79
N GLY A 133 5.49 -0.45 -4.43
CA GLY A 133 6.61 -1.27 -3.93
C GLY A 133 6.18 -2.50 -3.12
N LEU A 134 4.93 -2.57 -2.62
CA LEU A 134 4.45 -3.75 -1.90
C LEU A 134 4.28 -5.00 -2.80
N ASN A 135 4.56 -4.89 -4.09
CA ASN A 135 4.59 -6.02 -5.03
C ASN A 135 6.01 -6.37 -5.51
N ASP A 136 7.04 -5.80 -4.91
CA ASP A 136 8.41 -6.18 -5.22
C ASP A 136 8.68 -7.64 -4.81
N GLU A 137 9.62 -8.29 -5.51
CA GLU A 137 9.86 -9.74 -5.39
C GLU A 137 10.24 -10.18 -3.97
N ALA A 138 10.90 -9.31 -3.21
CA ALA A 138 11.31 -9.59 -1.84
C ALA A 138 10.14 -9.53 -0.83
N VAL A 139 8.95 -9.04 -1.22
CA VAL A 139 7.84 -8.75 -0.32
C VAL A 139 6.93 -9.95 -0.13
N ASN A 140 6.84 -10.44 1.11
CA ASN A 140 5.91 -11.49 1.52
C ASN A 140 4.68 -10.89 2.20
N LYS A 141 3.49 -11.30 1.79
CA LYS A 141 2.21 -10.75 2.27
C LYS A 141 1.35 -11.83 2.90
N THR A 142 0.86 -11.60 4.12
CA THR A 142 -0.05 -12.48 4.84
C THR A 142 -1.31 -11.71 5.24
N LEU A 143 -2.47 -12.19 4.82
CA LEU A 143 -3.75 -11.63 5.25
C LEU A 143 -4.03 -12.03 6.70
N LEU A 144 -4.22 -11.05 7.56
CA LEU A 144 -4.62 -11.23 8.95
C LEU A 144 -6.15 -11.09 9.10
N ALA A 145 -6.64 -11.27 10.34
CA ALA A 145 -8.02 -10.97 10.65
C ALA A 145 -8.31 -9.49 10.44
N ASP A 146 -9.48 -9.20 9.89
CA ASP A 146 -9.95 -7.83 9.69
C ASP A 146 -10.02 -7.08 11.03
N GLU A 147 -9.91 -5.76 10.97
CA GLU A 147 -9.95 -4.92 12.16
C GLU A 147 -10.78 -3.66 11.90
N GLN A 148 -11.45 -3.18 12.95
CA GLN A 148 -12.13 -1.90 12.89
C GLN A 148 -11.29 -0.85 13.64
N ILE A 149 -11.10 0.33 13.03
CA ILE A 149 -10.41 1.48 13.63
C ILE A 149 -11.26 2.73 13.38
N LYS A 150 -11.57 3.47 14.42
CA LYS A 150 -12.42 4.68 14.36
C LYS A 150 -13.73 4.46 13.59
N GLY A 151 -14.36 3.31 13.79
CA GLY A 151 -15.63 2.95 13.17
C GLY A 151 -15.57 2.56 11.69
N LYS A 152 -14.40 2.44 11.09
CA LYS A 152 -14.20 1.93 9.73
C LYS A 152 -13.62 0.54 9.74
N ASP A 153 -14.02 -0.29 8.78
CA ASP A 153 -13.53 -1.66 8.60
C ASP A 153 -12.31 -1.70 7.68
N TYR A 154 -11.28 -2.44 8.10
CA TYR A 154 -10.01 -2.57 7.39
C TYR A 154 -9.66 -4.02 7.11
N TYR A 155 -9.11 -4.27 5.92
CA TYR A 155 -8.27 -5.43 5.67
C TYR A 155 -6.91 -5.19 6.32
N LYS A 156 -6.41 -6.21 7.02
CA LYS A 156 -5.11 -6.13 7.70
C LYS A 156 -4.13 -7.09 7.04
N VAL A 157 -3.01 -6.57 6.55
CA VAL A 157 -1.99 -7.34 5.84
C VAL A 157 -0.66 -7.18 6.56
N LYS A 158 -0.07 -8.31 6.97
CA LYS A 158 1.30 -8.38 7.46
C LYS A 158 2.27 -8.54 6.29
N VAL A 159 3.36 -7.80 6.33
CA VAL A 159 4.43 -7.82 5.34
C VAL A 159 5.75 -8.12 6.01
N THR A 160 6.51 -9.01 5.41
CA THR A 160 7.90 -9.33 5.74
C THR A 160 8.71 -9.36 4.44
N PHE A 161 10.03 -9.35 4.55
CA PHE A 161 10.90 -9.32 3.39
C PHE A 161 11.82 -10.55 3.36
N ASN A 162 12.19 -10.98 2.16
CA ASN A 162 13.27 -11.95 1.99
C ASN A 162 14.60 -11.22 2.19
N GLU A 163 15.59 -11.90 2.74
CA GLU A 163 16.95 -11.37 2.88
C GLU A 163 17.53 -10.94 1.53
N ASN A 164 17.34 -11.78 0.50
CA ASN A 164 17.71 -11.42 -0.86
C ASN A 164 16.72 -10.41 -1.45
N GLY A 165 17.15 -9.19 -1.67
CA GLY A 165 16.36 -8.09 -2.21
C GLY A 165 15.57 -7.29 -1.18
N GLY A 166 15.60 -7.67 0.11
CA GLY A 166 14.89 -6.97 1.19
C GLY A 166 15.63 -5.72 1.73
N GLY A 167 16.88 -5.50 1.30
CA GLY A 167 17.69 -4.40 1.79
C GLY A 167 18.30 -4.66 3.17
N GLU A 168 18.86 -3.62 3.78
CA GLU A 168 19.48 -3.72 5.12
C GLU A 168 18.45 -4.02 6.22
N ASP A 169 17.22 -3.53 6.07
CA ASP A 169 16.15 -3.64 7.06
C ASP A 169 15.19 -4.82 6.76
N PHE A 170 15.67 -5.91 6.12
CA PHE A 170 14.85 -7.05 5.72
C PHE A 170 14.20 -7.78 6.92
N GLU A 171 14.75 -7.66 8.12
CA GLU A 171 14.18 -8.22 9.35
C GLU A 171 12.98 -7.41 9.87
N ASP A 172 12.74 -6.23 9.35
CA ASP A 172 11.62 -5.38 9.74
C ASP A 172 10.29 -6.06 9.37
N VAL A 173 9.34 -5.95 10.27
CA VAL A 173 7.98 -6.48 10.08
C VAL A 173 7.02 -5.32 10.00
N PHE A 174 6.16 -5.32 8.97
CA PHE A 174 5.14 -4.31 8.79
C PHE A 174 3.74 -4.89 8.89
N VAL A 175 2.79 -4.06 9.31
CA VAL A 175 1.35 -4.32 9.25
C VAL A 175 0.68 -3.12 8.61
N TYR A 176 -0.16 -3.36 7.61
CA TYR A 176 -0.88 -2.34 6.86
C TYR A 176 -2.38 -2.53 7.02
N TRP A 177 -3.12 -1.43 7.20
CA TRP A 177 -4.58 -1.42 7.25
C TRP A 177 -5.13 -0.70 6.02
N PHE A 178 -5.80 -1.46 5.17
CA PHE A 178 -6.44 -0.98 3.95
C PHE A 178 -7.95 -0.86 4.16
N ASP A 179 -8.50 0.33 3.96
CA ASP A 179 -9.93 0.59 4.06
C ASP A 179 -10.72 -0.34 3.13
N LYS A 180 -11.75 -1.01 3.64
CA LYS A 180 -12.48 -2.02 2.87
C LYS A 180 -13.32 -1.47 1.74
N GLN A 181 -13.67 -0.21 1.79
CA GLN A 181 -14.50 0.44 0.75
C GLN A 181 -13.65 1.06 -0.35
N SER A 182 -12.61 1.78 0.04
CA SER A 182 -11.76 2.55 -0.89
C SER A 182 -10.47 1.85 -1.28
N PHE A 183 -10.07 0.79 -0.56
CA PHE A 183 -8.76 0.12 -0.65
C PHE A 183 -7.57 1.04 -0.37
N LYS A 184 -7.79 2.23 0.17
CA LYS A 184 -6.71 3.14 0.54
C LYS A 184 -5.97 2.63 1.77
N LEU A 185 -4.66 2.84 1.78
CA LEU A 185 -3.82 2.61 2.95
C LEU A 185 -3.99 3.80 3.90
N ASP A 186 -4.64 3.57 5.05
CA ASP A 186 -4.90 4.62 6.04
C ASP A 186 -4.00 4.50 7.27
N TYR A 187 -3.59 3.27 7.64
CA TYR A 187 -2.70 3.04 8.78
C TYR A 187 -1.61 2.03 8.44
N LEU A 188 -0.47 2.20 9.07
CA LEU A 188 0.59 1.21 9.05
C LEU A 188 1.30 1.15 10.40
N ALA A 189 1.85 -0.02 10.72
CA ALA A 189 2.75 -0.20 11.85
C ALA A 189 3.99 -0.95 11.39
N TYR A 190 5.11 -0.77 12.08
CA TYR A 190 6.31 -1.55 11.84
C TYR A 190 7.13 -1.71 13.11
N SER A 191 7.88 -2.81 13.15
CA SER A 191 8.89 -3.07 14.16
C SER A 191 10.26 -3.11 13.50
N TYR A 192 11.26 -2.64 14.22
CA TYR A 192 12.66 -2.55 13.76
C TYR A 192 13.60 -2.79 14.93
N ASN A 193 14.81 -3.24 14.60
CA ASN A 193 15.85 -3.45 15.61
C ASN A 193 16.53 -2.12 15.98
N GLU A 194 16.68 -1.87 17.28
CA GLU A 194 17.43 -0.75 17.82
C GLU A 194 18.31 -1.22 19.01
N ALA A 195 19.29 -0.42 19.41
CA ALA A 195 20.23 -0.82 20.46
C ALA A 195 19.57 -1.18 21.80
N SER A 196 18.39 -0.66 22.07
CA SER A 196 17.59 -0.93 23.29
C SER A 196 16.63 -2.11 23.15
N GLY A 197 16.56 -2.77 22.00
CA GLY A 197 15.66 -3.87 21.68
C GLY A 197 14.82 -3.61 20.44
N ILE A 198 13.57 -4.08 20.43
CA ILE A 198 12.65 -3.90 19.29
C ILE A 198 11.88 -2.60 19.46
N GLY A 199 12.11 -1.66 18.56
CA GLY A 199 11.32 -0.45 18.42
C GLY A 199 10.05 -0.71 17.63
N MET A 200 8.97 0.02 17.93
CA MET A 200 7.72 -0.03 17.17
C MET A 200 7.22 1.37 16.85
N ARG A 201 6.62 1.53 15.67
CA ARG A 201 5.92 2.75 15.27
C ARG A 201 4.56 2.39 14.72
N PHE A 202 3.62 3.31 14.89
CA PHE A 202 2.30 3.27 14.26
C PHE A 202 2.09 4.60 13.54
N ARG A 203 1.59 4.57 12.32
CA ARG A 203 1.34 5.76 11.52
C ARG A 203 -0.11 5.82 11.07
N GLU A 204 -0.72 6.98 11.27
CA GLU A 204 -2.05 7.33 10.78
C GLU A 204 -1.91 8.30 9.61
N ALA A 205 -2.43 7.94 8.44
CA ALA A 205 -2.42 8.81 7.26
C ALA A 205 -3.39 9.97 7.42
N TYR A 206 -2.98 11.15 6.99
CA TYR A 206 -3.83 12.33 6.90
C TYR A 206 -3.39 13.22 5.72
N ASN A 207 -4.08 14.33 5.49
CA ASN A 207 -3.77 15.29 4.42
C ASN A 207 -3.58 14.61 3.05
N GLU A 208 -4.54 13.73 2.70
CA GLU A 208 -4.51 13.03 1.41
C GLU A 208 -4.59 14.01 0.23
N ARG A 209 -3.73 13.80 -0.75
CA ARG A 209 -3.72 14.57 -1.98
C ARG A 209 -3.27 13.73 -3.16
N TYR A 210 -3.72 14.11 -4.36
CA TYR A 210 -3.30 13.51 -5.61
C TYR A 210 -2.57 14.56 -6.45
N VAL A 211 -1.33 14.24 -6.83
CA VAL A 211 -0.52 15.07 -7.73
C VAL A 211 -0.29 14.29 -9.01
N ASN A 212 -0.81 14.78 -10.13
CA ASN A 212 -0.83 14.10 -11.43
C ASN A 212 -1.33 12.63 -11.37
N GLY A 213 -2.27 12.37 -10.44
CA GLY A 213 -2.90 11.07 -10.26
C GLY A 213 -2.10 10.07 -9.44
N LEU A 214 -1.03 10.48 -8.76
CA LEU A 214 -0.34 9.74 -7.72
C LEU A 214 -0.80 10.22 -6.35
N ARG A 215 -1.13 9.28 -5.46
CA ARG A 215 -1.60 9.54 -4.10
C ARG A 215 -0.42 9.81 -3.17
N PHE A 216 -0.52 10.89 -2.40
CA PHE A 216 0.37 11.21 -1.30
C PHE A 216 -0.43 11.46 -0.03
N VAL A 217 0.14 11.10 1.10
CA VAL A 217 -0.39 11.36 2.43
C VAL A 217 0.73 11.82 3.34
N ASP A 218 0.35 12.52 4.38
CA ASP A 218 1.20 12.80 5.52
C ASP A 218 0.85 11.83 6.65
N TYR A 219 1.72 11.67 7.66
CA TYR A 219 1.47 10.73 8.74
C TYR A 219 1.63 11.39 10.12
N ASN A 220 0.64 11.17 10.99
CA ASN A 220 0.86 11.22 12.42
C ASN A 220 1.64 9.98 12.82
N ASN A 221 2.83 10.14 13.39
CA ASN A 221 3.74 9.06 13.76
C ASN A 221 3.73 8.86 15.27
N TYR A 222 3.29 7.68 15.70
CA TYR A 222 3.13 7.32 17.10
C TYR A 222 4.19 6.30 17.54
N LYS A 223 4.54 6.33 18.81
CA LYS A 223 5.30 5.29 19.52
C LYS A 223 4.43 4.64 20.60
N THR A 224 4.79 3.45 21.04
CA THR A 224 4.18 2.79 22.20
C THR A 224 4.54 3.51 23.50
N LYS A 225 3.59 3.61 24.44
CA LYS A 225 3.83 4.21 25.78
C LYS A 225 4.62 3.31 26.70
N SER A 226 4.65 2.00 26.44
CA SER A 226 5.35 0.99 27.23
C SER A 226 5.86 -0.14 26.34
N THR A 227 6.57 -1.09 26.89
CA THR A 227 7.02 -2.33 26.25
C THR A 227 5.94 -3.41 26.32
N GLY A 228 6.12 -4.51 25.55
CA GLY A 228 5.25 -5.70 25.61
C GLY A 228 4.05 -5.66 24.66
N PHE A 229 3.94 -4.64 23.80
CA PHE A 229 2.92 -4.63 22.75
C PHE A 229 3.26 -5.62 21.63
N VAL A 230 2.22 -6.12 20.98
CA VAL A 230 2.30 -6.97 19.79
C VAL A 230 2.01 -6.09 18.57
N LEU A 231 2.86 -6.14 17.57
CA LEU A 231 2.80 -5.28 16.38
C LEU A 231 1.42 -5.34 15.71
N GLU A 232 0.88 -6.54 15.55
CA GLU A 232 -0.41 -6.77 14.90
C GLU A 232 -1.60 -6.17 15.67
N ASN A 233 -1.41 -5.81 16.93
CA ASN A 233 -2.46 -5.22 17.78
C ASN A 233 -2.39 -3.69 17.88
N LEU A 234 -1.40 -3.04 17.26
CA LEU A 234 -1.20 -1.60 17.42
C LEU A 234 -2.40 -0.74 16.94
N GLY A 235 -3.21 -1.24 15.99
CA GLY A 235 -4.47 -0.58 15.63
C GLY A 235 -5.44 -0.48 16.80
N LYS A 236 -5.63 -1.59 17.55
CA LYS A 236 -6.45 -1.61 18.75
C LYS A 236 -5.85 -0.77 19.88
N GLU A 237 -4.52 -0.83 20.05
CA GLU A 237 -3.84 -0.02 21.06
C GLU A 237 -3.93 1.48 20.76
N PHE A 238 -3.96 1.86 19.48
CA PHE A 238 -4.23 3.22 19.04
C PHE A 238 -5.63 3.69 19.47
N GLU A 239 -6.68 2.90 19.24
CA GLU A 239 -8.04 3.23 19.70
C GLU A 239 -8.15 3.34 21.23
N ASN A 240 -7.39 2.51 21.95
CA ASN A 240 -7.35 2.53 23.41
C ASN A 240 -6.48 3.66 23.98
N ASN A 241 -5.96 4.58 23.15
CA ASN A 241 -5.06 5.67 23.55
C ASN A 241 -3.77 5.20 24.25
N GLN A 242 -3.27 4.01 23.90
CA GLN A 242 -2.03 3.44 24.43
C GLN A 242 -0.77 3.88 23.64
N LEU A 243 -0.96 4.62 22.56
CA LEU A 243 0.11 5.20 21.75
C LEU A 243 0.26 6.69 22.04
N GLU A 244 1.47 7.20 21.88
CA GLU A 244 1.84 8.61 22.07
C GLU A 244 2.31 9.20 20.73
N LEU A 245 1.79 10.36 20.36
CA LEU A 245 2.24 11.07 19.15
C LEU A 245 3.70 11.50 19.35
N LEU A 246 4.58 10.95 18.51
CA LEU A 246 6.01 11.23 18.53
C LEU A 246 6.38 12.40 17.62
N SER A 247 5.82 12.43 16.41
CA SER A 247 6.12 13.43 15.39
C SER A 247 5.07 13.42 14.29
N LYS A 248 5.10 14.45 13.44
CA LYS A 248 4.43 14.46 12.15
C LYS A 248 5.45 14.21 11.04
N ILE A 249 5.01 13.53 10.00
CA ILE A 249 5.78 13.26 8.78
C ILE A 249 4.99 13.91 7.66
N GLU A 250 5.46 15.03 7.20
CA GLU A 250 4.78 15.87 6.20
C GLU A 250 5.68 15.99 4.98
N LEU A 251 5.12 15.71 3.80
CA LEU A 251 5.81 15.88 2.53
C LEU A 251 5.42 17.25 1.96
N GLU A 252 6.39 18.11 1.79
CA GLU A 252 6.18 19.47 1.31
C GLU A 252 6.58 19.59 -0.17
N HIS A 253 5.99 20.53 -0.88
CA HIS A 253 6.32 20.88 -2.27
C HIS A 253 6.35 19.66 -3.22
N VAL A 254 5.37 18.75 -3.07
CA VAL A 254 5.32 17.54 -3.90
C VAL A 254 5.02 17.89 -5.35
N GLU A 255 5.96 17.53 -6.22
CA GLU A 255 5.85 17.66 -7.68
C GLU A 255 5.93 16.29 -8.34
N VAL A 256 5.08 16.06 -9.32
CA VAL A 256 5.07 14.83 -10.13
C VAL A 256 5.09 15.20 -11.60
N GLN A 257 5.99 14.58 -12.34
CA GLN A 257 6.00 14.60 -13.81
C GLN A 257 5.85 13.16 -14.31
N LEU A 258 4.79 12.88 -15.05
CA LEU A 258 4.64 11.60 -15.73
C LEU A 258 5.51 11.60 -16.99
N ILE A 259 6.23 10.49 -17.22
CA ILE A 259 7.14 10.32 -18.34
C ILE A 259 6.37 9.53 -19.40
N ASN A 260 6.09 10.16 -20.52
CA ASN A 260 5.50 9.48 -21.68
C ASN A 260 6.60 8.69 -22.42
N ASN A 261 6.23 7.50 -22.88
CA ASN A 261 7.09 6.69 -23.76
C ASN A 261 7.28 7.33 -25.13
#